data_9630fda98240e9213fc0543aab56527b
#
_entry.id   9630fda98240e9213fc0543aab56527b
#
_cell.length_a   1.000
_cell.length_b   1.000
_cell.length_c   1.000
_cell.angle_alpha   90.00
_cell.angle_beta   90.00
_cell.angle_gamma   90.00
#
_symmetry.space_group_name_H-M   'P 1'
#
loop_
_entity.id
_entity.type
_entity.pdbx_description
1 polymer ?
#
loop_
_entity_poly.entity_id
_entity_poly.type
_entity_poly.pdbx_seq_one_letter_code
_entity_poly.pdbx_strand_id
1 'polypeptide(L)'
;MIYKLGTIMGHIGHAPPEAEPWANLKELGIDVALAKRAVHKLYFKEALGYVDGFATYHDVFFVPNDTKHGSLFAMKYGTKIDD
;
A
#
# COMPACT_ATOMS: atom_id res chain seq x y z
N MET A 1 -3.31 -9.35 -11.16
CA MET A 1 -2.27 -8.37 -11.45
C MET A 1 -1.99 -7.54 -10.20
N ILE A 2 -0.73 -7.43 -9.81
CA ILE A 2 -0.34 -6.75 -8.57
C ILE A 2 0.45 -5.49 -8.90
N TYR A 3 0.17 -4.42 -8.17
CA TYR A 3 0.85 -3.15 -8.32
C TYR A 3 1.46 -2.73 -6.98
N LYS A 4 2.58 -2.02 -7.04
CA LYS A 4 3.18 -1.43 -5.86
C LYS A 4 2.70 0.00 -5.70
N LEU A 5 2.30 0.37 -4.48
CA LEU A 5 1.89 1.75 -4.15
C LEU A 5 3.07 2.59 -3.65
N GLY A 6 3.92 2.00 -2.85
CA GLY A 6 5.02 2.70 -2.24
C GLY A 6 5.55 1.97 -1.03
N THR A 7 6.30 2.69 -0.20
CA THR A 7 6.88 2.16 1.02
C THR A 7 6.49 3.07 2.19
N ILE A 8 6.04 2.46 3.27
CA ILE A 8 5.71 3.18 4.49
C ILE A 8 6.66 2.80 5.60
N MET A 9 6.81 3.69 6.57
CA MET A 9 7.63 3.46 7.76
C MET A 9 6.72 3.24 8.95
N GLY A 10 6.94 2.13 9.68
CA GLY A 10 6.30 1.87 10.96
C GLY A 10 7.33 1.90 12.07
N HIS A 11 6.89 2.09 13.30
CA HIS A 11 7.76 2.06 14.47
C HIS A 11 7.62 0.72 15.19
N ILE A 12 8.73 0.21 15.68
CA ILE A 12 8.73 -1.02 16.49
C ILE A 12 7.84 -0.79 17.72
N GLY A 13 6.94 -1.75 17.99
CA GLY A 13 6.01 -1.66 19.10
C GLY A 13 4.66 -1.03 18.75
N HIS A 14 4.53 -0.44 17.56
CA HIS A 14 3.24 0.06 17.10
C HIS A 14 2.47 -1.06 16.39
N ALA A 15 1.16 -0.85 16.22
CA ALA A 15 0.33 -1.81 15.50
C ALA A 15 0.86 -2.05 14.09
N PRO A 16 0.73 -3.27 13.56
CA PRO A 16 1.14 -3.55 12.19
C PRO A 16 0.31 -2.74 11.19
N PRO A 17 0.86 -2.43 10.01
CA PRO A 17 0.15 -1.63 8.99
C PRO A 17 -1.22 -2.18 8.63
N GLU A 18 -1.39 -3.49 8.68
CA GLU A 18 -2.64 -4.16 8.34
C GLU A 18 -3.78 -3.79 9.29
N ALA A 19 -3.46 -3.31 10.49
CA ALA A 19 -4.48 -2.91 11.48
C ALA A 19 -5.21 -1.63 11.07
N GLU A 20 -4.50 -0.72 10.39
CA GLU A 20 -5.07 0.55 9.94
C GLU A 20 -4.62 0.86 8.50
N PRO A 21 -5.04 0.06 7.53
CA PRO A 21 -4.52 0.16 6.17
C PRO A 21 -4.80 1.50 5.51
N TRP A 22 -5.98 2.06 5.75
CA TRP A 22 -6.36 3.31 5.08
C TRP A 22 -5.61 4.53 5.62
N ALA A 23 -5.30 4.54 6.90
CA ALA A 23 -4.48 5.59 7.50
C ALA A 23 -3.07 5.58 6.90
N ASN A 24 -2.52 4.39 6.68
CA ASN A 24 -1.21 4.24 6.07
C ASN A 24 -1.19 4.70 4.61
N LEU A 25 -2.25 4.46 3.86
CA LEU A 25 -2.36 4.96 2.49
C LEU A 25 -2.43 6.48 2.45
N LYS A 26 -3.06 7.10 3.43
CA LYS A 26 -3.15 8.55 3.53
C LYS A 26 -1.74 9.17 3.68
N GLU A 27 -0.85 8.52 4.40
CA GLU A 27 0.54 8.97 4.55
C GLU A 27 1.29 9.00 3.23
N LEU A 28 0.92 8.15 2.29
CA LEU A 28 1.51 8.12 0.95
C LEU A 28 0.93 9.18 0.01
N GLY A 29 0.01 10.01 0.50
CA GLY A 29 -0.63 11.03 -0.33
C GLY A 29 -1.70 10.47 -1.26
N ILE A 30 -2.22 9.30 -0.97
CA ILE A 30 -3.21 8.62 -1.82
C ILE A 30 -4.62 9.03 -1.43
N ASP A 31 -5.45 9.24 -2.44
CA ASP A 31 -6.88 9.49 -2.25
C ASP A 31 -7.54 8.23 -1.70
N VAL A 32 -7.80 8.23 -0.40
CA VAL A 32 -8.37 7.08 0.31
C VAL A 32 -9.80 6.77 -0.16
N ALA A 33 -10.59 7.79 -0.45
CA ALA A 33 -11.95 7.57 -0.93
C ALA A 33 -11.96 6.81 -2.27
N LEU A 34 -11.05 7.18 -3.17
CA LEU A 34 -10.88 6.47 -4.42
C LEU A 34 -10.33 5.07 -4.19
N ALA A 35 -9.35 4.93 -3.31
CA ALA A 35 -8.76 3.63 -3.00
C ALA A 35 -9.80 2.61 -2.50
N LYS A 36 -10.70 3.04 -1.64
CA LYS A 36 -11.77 2.18 -1.13
C LYS A 36 -12.70 1.67 -2.23
N ARG A 37 -12.86 2.43 -3.31
CA ARG A 37 -13.68 2.04 -4.46
C ARG A 37 -12.92 1.22 -5.48
N ALA A 38 -11.61 1.31 -5.48
CA ALA A 38 -10.75 0.79 -6.54
C ALA A 38 -9.97 -0.46 -6.17
N VAL A 39 -9.66 -0.64 -4.90
CA VAL A 39 -8.78 -1.71 -4.44
C VAL A 39 -9.58 -2.94 -4.05
N HIS A 40 -9.22 -4.07 -4.62
CA HIS A 40 -9.79 -5.37 -4.27
C HIS A 40 -9.06 -5.95 -3.06
N LYS A 41 -7.73 -5.92 -3.08
CA LYS A 41 -6.89 -6.42 -1.99
C LYS A 41 -5.71 -5.50 -1.75
N LEU A 42 -5.32 -5.38 -0.49
CA LEU A 42 -4.19 -4.56 -0.07
C LEU A 42 -3.22 -5.45 0.72
N TYR A 43 -1.93 -5.35 0.39
CA TYR A 43 -0.89 -6.13 1.04
C TYR A 43 0.20 -5.24 1.60
N PHE A 44 0.67 -5.59 2.77
CA PHE A 44 1.83 -4.95 3.39
C PHE A 44 2.89 -6.01 3.60
N LYS A 45 4.07 -5.77 3.07
CA LYS A 45 5.17 -6.71 3.18
C LYS A 45 6.38 -6.02 3.79
N GLU A 46 6.92 -6.57 4.87
CA GLU A 46 8.13 -6.03 5.47
C GLU A 46 9.27 -6.09 4.47
N ALA A 47 9.96 -4.96 4.29
CA ALA A 47 11.09 -4.87 3.39
C ALA A 47 12.30 -5.50 4.04
N LEU A 48 12.88 -6.50 3.37
CA LEU A 48 13.99 -7.28 3.91
C LEU A 48 15.23 -6.41 4.19
N GLY A 49 15.81 -6.61 5.37
CA GLY A 49 17.03 -5.92 5.77
C GLY A 49 16.84 -4.44 6.06
N TYR A 50 15.62 -3.96 6.07
CA TYR A 50 15.35 -2.55 6.24
C TYR A 50 14.85 -2.27 7.65
N VAL A 51 15.79 -2.14 8.58
CA VAL A 51 15.51 -1.74 9.95
C VAL A 51 16.44 -0.58 10.28
N ASP A 52 15.86 0.56 10.65
CA ASP A 52 16.60 1.75 10.95
C ASP A 52 16.19 2.27 12.35
N GLY A 53 17.00 1.97 13.34
CA GLY A 53 16.72 2.35 14.73
C GLY A 53 15.44 1.70 15.24
N PHE A 54 14.41 2.51 15.46
CA PHE A 54 13.10 2.04 15.94
C PHE A 54 12.07 1.90 14.85
N ALA A 55 12.48 2.03 13.60
CA ALA A 55 11.55 1.97 12.47
C ALA A 55 11.76 0.70 11.66
N THR A 56 10.66 0.21 11.10
CA THR A 56 10.67 -0.82 10.07
C THR A 56 10.00 -0.26 8.83
N TYR A 57 10.32 -0.83 7.68
CA TYR A 57 9.74 -0.39 6.41
C TYR A 57 8.89 -1.49 5.83
N HIS A 58 7.75 -1.12 5.27
CA HIS A 58 6.84 -2.06 4.61
C HIS A 58 6.54 -1.57 3.21
N ASP A 59 6.69 -2.48 2.25
CA ASP A 59 6.22 -2.21 0.89
C ASP A 59 4.73 -2.44 0.84
N VAL A 60 4.03 -1.55 0.15
CA VAL A 60 2.57 -1.61 0.02
C VAL A 60 2.21 -2.01 -1.40
N PHE A 61 1.44 -3.08 -1.52
CA PHE A 61 0.98 -3.62 -2.80
C PHE A 61 -0.53 -3.70 -2.83
N PHE A 62 -1.10 -3.64 -4.01
CA PHE A 62 -2.55 -3.78 -4.16
C PHE A 62 -2.92 -4.53 -5.43
N VAL A 63 -4.09 -5.12 -5.39
CA VAL A 63 -4.76 -5.68 -6.57
C VAL A 63 -5.96 -4.78 -6.84
N PRO A 64 -6.03 -4.13 -8.00
CA PRO A 64 -7.20 -3.31 -8.32
C PRO A 64 -8.42 -4.20 -8.54
N ASN A 65 -9.59 -3.65 -8.25
CA ASN A 65 -10.82 -4.37 -8.55
C ASN A 65 -11.14 -4.27 -10.04
N ASP A 66 -12.19 -4.97 -10.45
CA ASP A 66 -12.61 -5.15 -11.82
C ASP A 66 -13.56 -4.03 -12.28
N THR A 67 -13.31 -2.82 -11.81
CA THR A 67 -14.14 -1.66 -12.14
C THR A 67 -13.31 -0.58 -12.81
N LYS A 68 -14.00 0.43 -13.34
CA LYS A 68 -13.37 1.62 -13.89
C LYS A 68 -12.49 2.32 -12.85
N HIS A 69 -12.94 2.35 -11.60
CA HIS A 69 -12.16 2.96 -10.52
C HIS A 69 -10.86 2.20 -10.29
N GLY A 70 -10.91 0.86 -10.35
CA GLY A 70 -9.72 0.03 -10.21
C GLY A 70 -8.66 0.36 -11.26
N SER A 71 -9.07 0.44 -12.51
CA SER A 71 -8.18 0.77 -13.62
C SER A 71 -7.58 2.16 -13.48
N LEU A 72 -8.40 3.15 -13.14
CA LEU A 72 -7.95 4.53 -12.97
C LEU A 72 -6.97 4.67 -11.81
N PHE A 73 -7.25 4.01 -10.70
CA PHE A 73 -6.39 4.03 -9.53
C PHE A 73 -5.02 3.41 -9.84
N ALA A 74 -5.02 2.28 -10.53
CA ALA A 74 -3.78 1.61 -10.91
C ALA A 74 -2.93 2.49 -11.84
N MET A 75 -3.56 3.18 -12.78
CA MET A 75 -2.87 4.10 -13.68
C MET A 75 -2.28 5.30 -12.94
N LYS A 76 -3.00 5.80 -11.96
CA LYS A 76 -2.60 7.02 -11.24
C LYS A 76 -1.52 6.76 -10.19
N TYR A 77 -1.63 5.68 -9.45
CA TYR A 77 -0.80 5.41 -8.29
C TYR A 77 0.08 4.18 -8.39
N GLY A 78 -0.31 3.23 -9.20
CA GLY A 78 0.32 1.92 -9.19
C GLY A 78 1.56 1.83 -10.06
N THR A 79 2.58 1.15 -9.55
CA THR A 79 3.71 0.70 -10.36
C THR A 79 3.54 -0.79 -10.57
N LYS A 80 3.42 -1.20 -11.82
CA LYS A 80 3.23 -2.62 -12.16
C LYS A 80 4.44 -3.44 -11.78
N ILE A 81 4.17 -4.59 -11.18
CA ILE A 81 5.21 -5.54 -10.82
C ILE A 81 5.13 -6.70 -11.80
N ASP A 82 6.26 -7.08 -12.35
CA ASP A 82 6.37 -8.26 -13.18
C ASP A 82 6.40 -9.50 -12.29
N ASP A 83 5.47 -10.37 -12.51
CA ASP A 83 5.38 -11.62 -11.78
C ASP A 83 6.32 -12.68 -12.36
#